data_f16b849d207ad4e41ee8759c314d902b
#
_entry.id   f16b849d207ad4e41ee8759c314d902b
#
_cell.length_a   1.000
_cell.length_b   1.000
_cell.length_c   1.000
_cell.angle_alpha   90.00
_cell.angle_beta   90.00
_cell.angle_gamma   90.00
#
_symmetry.space_group_name_H-M   'P 1'
#
loop_
_entity.id
_entity.type
_entity.pdbx_description
1 polymer ?
#
loop_
_entity_poly.entity_id
_entity_poly.type
_entity_poly.pdbx_seq_one_letter_code
_entity_poly.pdbx_strand_id
1 'polypeptide(L)'
;GEVLVVFTSDHGTSPSYDAGREEADRFNARQFEVIVNGFLNVRYGMGNWVLEYEDKCLYLNHNLIYERGLNLADVQNEVAIFAMQFRGVSHALSATAMRTSYFGSGYARKMQNSFYPRRSGDVIMNLMPGWIEENDRCASSSGSMYGYDTQVPLVFYGFGAGPLRVK
;
A
#
# COMPACT_ATOMS: atom_id res chain seq x y z
N GLY A 1 41.22 -13.51 -11.88
CA GLY A 1 40.40 -13.62 -10.68
C GLY A 1 39.02 -14.12 -11.03
N GLU A 2 38.45 -14.94 -10.14
CA GLU A 2 37.13 -15.51 -10.30
C GLU A 2 36.10 -14.49 -9.77
N VAL A 3 35.14 -14.12 -10.60
CA VAL A 3 34.11 -13.11 -10.28
C VAL A 3 32.74 -13.72 -10.48
N LEU A 4 31.85 -13.57 -9.49
CA LEU A 4 30.42 -13.84 -9.60
C LEU A 4 29.71 -12.49 -9.68
N VAL A 5 28.95 -12.29 -10.74
CA VAL A 5 28.06 -11.13 -10.92
C VAL A 5 26.63 -11.54 -10.60
N VAL A 6 25.98 -10.74 -9.78
CA VAL A 6 24.56 -10.89 -9.46
C VAL A 6 23.82 -9.67 -9.99
N PHE A 7 22.82 -9.90 -10.83
CA PHE A 7 21.95 -8.86 -11.37
C PHE A 7 20.52 -9.07 -10.85
N THR A 8 19.97 -8.05 -10.22
CA THR A 8 18.61 -8.04 -9.69
C THR A 8 18.07 -6.61 -9.65
N SER A 9 16.81 -6.44 -9.25
CA SER A 9 16.19 -5.15 -8.97
C SER A 9 15.56 -5.19 -7.58
N ASP A 10 15.39 -4.05 -6.96
CA ASP A 10 14.69 -3.87 -5.67
C ASP A 10 13.17 -4.05 -5.82
N HIS A 11 12.61 -3.57 -6.95
CA HIS A 11 11.18 -3.69 -7.30
C HIS A 11 10.99 -3.67 -8.82
N GLY A 12 9.78 -4.02 -9.25
CA GLY A 12 9.28 -3.75 -10.59
C GLY A 12 8.53 -2.43 -10.67
N THR A 13 7.73 -2.25 -11.69
CA THR A 13 6.90 -1.05 -11.87
C THR A 13 5.61 -1.40 -12.59
N SER A 14 4.55 -0.62 -12.33
CA SER A 14 3.29 -0.76 -13.06
C SER A 14 3.50 -0.53 -14.56
N PRO A 15 2.66 -1.12 -15.43
CA PRO A 15 2.58 -0.71 -16.82
C PRO A 15 2.34 0.80 -16.91
N SER A 16 2.89 1.43 -17.93
CA SER A 16 2.69 2.86 -18.16
C SER A 16 1.19 3.20 -18.20
N TYR A 17 0.82 4.26 -17.50
CA TYR A 17 -0.52 4.81 -17.58
C TYR A 17 -0.80 5.26 -19.02
N ASP A 18 -1.80 4.65 -19.63
CA ASP A 18 -2.33 5.06 -20.93
C ASP A 18 -3.75 5.58 -20.69
N ALA A 19 -3.95 6.89 -20.92
CA ALA A 19 -5.25 7.55 -20.76
C ALA A 19 -6.37 6.96 -21.65
N GLY A 20 -6.02 6.11 -22.60
CA GLY A 20 -6.96 5.39 -23.45
C GLY A 20 -7.41 4.02 -22.90
N ARG A 21 -6.85 3.54 -21.79
CA ARG A 21 -7.29 2.31 -21.12
C ARG A 21 -8.39 2.62 -20.12
N GLU A 22 -9.58 2.08 -20.35
CA GLU A 22 -10.76 2.24 -19.45
C GLU A 22 -10.52 1.73 -18.01
N GLU A 23 -9.50 0.89 -17.80
CA GLU A 23 -9.23 0.24 -16.51
C GLU A 23 -8.16 0.94 -15.67
N ALA A 24 -7.41 1.89 -16.21
CA ALA A 24 -6.37 2.62 -15.50
C ALA A 24 -6.85 4.05 -15.19
N ASP A 25 -6.87 4.40 -13.90
CA ASP A 25 -7.28 5.73 -13.45
C ASP A 25 -6.32 6.25 -12.37
N ARG A 26 -6.50 7.49 -11.95
CA ARG A 26 -5.67 8.12 -10.93
C ARG A 26 -6.41 8.20 -9.60
N PHE A 27 -5.74 7.79 -8.54
CA PHE A 27 -6.25 7.88 -7.17
C PHE A 27 -5.92 9.26 -6.58
N ASN A 28 -6.97 10.02 -6.24
CA ASN A 28 -6.82 11.32 -5.61
C ASN A 28 -6.66 11.16 -4.10
N ALA A 29 -5.41 11.11 -3.64
CA ALA A 29 -5.05 10.96 -2.24
C ALA A 29 -5.62 12.07 -1.36
N ARG A 30 -5.56 13.33 -1.83
CA ARG A 30 -6.08 14.50 -1.07
C ARG A 30 -7.59 14.44 -0.89
N GLN A 31 -8.33 14.04 -1.92
CA GLN A 31 -9.77 13.86 -1.82
C GLN A 31 -10.10 12.73 -0.83
N PHE A 32 -9.33 11.65 -0.89
CA PHE A 32 -9.47 10.51 0.03
C PHE A 32 -9.29 10.95 1.50
N GLU A 33 -8.22 11.69 1.83
CA GLU A 33 -7.99 12.22 3.17
C GLU A 33 -9.18 13.04 3.69
N VAL A 34 -9.67 13.98 2.86
CA VAL A 34 -10.80 14.86 3.23
C VAL A 34 -12.06 14.04 3.49
N ILE A 35 -12.34 13.06 2.67
CA ILE A 35 -13.56 12.24 2.81
C ILE A 35 -13.45 11.31 4.02
N VAL A 36 -12.28 10.69 4.28
CA VAL A 36 -12.07 9.86 5.49
C VAL A 36 -12.20 10.73 6.74
N ASN A 37 -11.60 11.92 6.76
CA ASN A 37 -11.76 12.84 7.89
C ASN A 37 -13.23 13.26 8.09
N GLY A 38 -13.95 13.50 7.00
CA GLY A 38 -15.40 13.78 7.03
C GLY A 38 -16.21 12.60 7.58
N PHE A 39 -15.90 11.38 7.17
CA PHE A 39 -16.51 10.16 7.72
C PHE A 39 -16.31 10.06 9.24
N LEU A 40 -15.08 10.27 9.71
CA LEU A 40 -14.77 10.23 11.14
C LEU A 40 -15.42 11.40 11.91
N ASN A 41 -15.56 12.58 11.29
CA ASN A 41 -16.29 13.70 11.87
C ASN A 41 -17.77 13.38 12.11
N VAL A 42 -18.40 12.71 11.16
CA VAL A 42 -19.81 12.27 11.31
C VAL A 42 -19.92 11.20 12.39
N ARG A 43 -18.96 10.31 12.48
CA ARG A 43 -18.98 9.16 13.37
C ARG A 43 -18.65 9.50 14.82
N TYR A 44 -17.64 10.37 15.04
CA TYR A 44 -17.01 10.62 16.33
C TYR A 44 -16.98 12.10 16.74
N GLY A 45 -17.59 12.95 15.93
CA GLY A 45 -17.59 14.41 16.15
C GLY A 45 -16.43 15.12 15.47
N MET A 46 -16.56 16.44 15.38
CA MET A 46 -15.60 17.30 14.67
C MET A 46 -14.17 17.17 15.21
N GLY A 47 -13.22 17.03 14.32
CA GLY A 47 -11.81 16.94 14.67
C GLY A 47 -10.90 16.73 13.45
N ASN A 48 -9.61 16.86 13.66
CA ASN A 48 -8.59 16.53 12.68
C ASN A 48 -8.14 15.07 12.92
N TRP A 49 -8.89 14.13 12.38
CA TRP A 49 -8.69 12.70 12.58
C TRP A 49 -7.59 12.10 11.73
N VAL A 50 -7.41 12.62 10.50
CA VAL A 50 -6.39 12.22 9.55
C VAL A 50 -5.26 13.21 9.61
N LEU A 51 -4.05 12.76 9.88
CA LEU A 51 -2.84 13.59 9.91
C LEU A 51 -2.22 13.69 8.52
N GLU A 52 -2.12 12.56 7.82
CA GLU A 52 -1.40 12.47 6.56
C GLU A 52 -1.80 11.22 5.79
N TYR A 53 -1.68 11.30 4.48
CA TYR A 53 -1.63 10.18 3.56
C TYR A 53 -0.32 10.23 2.80
N GLU A 54 0.47 9.18 2.91
CA GLU A 54 1.74 9.05 2.19
C GLU A 54 1.95 7.60 1.75
N ASP A 55 2.35 7.41 0.50
CA ASP A 55 2.71 6.11 -0.07
C ASP A 55 1.72 4.98 0.25
N LYS A 56 0.45 5.21 -0.04
CA LYS A 56 -0.67 4.28 0.20
C LYS A 56 -0.91 3.95 1.67
N CYS A 57 -0.36 4.76 2.57
CA CYS A 57 -0.56 4.68 4.01
C CYS A 57 -1.33 5.89 4.53
N LEU A 58 -2.34 5.65 5.35
CA LEU A 58 -3.08 6.70 6.05
C LEU A 58 -2.64 6.74 7.51
N TYR A 59 -2.34 7.92 8.01
CA TYR A 59 -1.92 8.17 9.39
C TYR A 59 -3.04 8.88 10.17
N LEU A 60 -3.47 8.28 11.27
CA LEU A 60 -4.53 8.80 12.13
C LEU A 60 -3.99 9.60 13.30
N ASN A 61 -4.80 10.52 13.80
CA ASN A 61 -4.47 11.30 14.97
C ASN A 61 -4.75 10.51 16.27
N HIS A 62 -3.74 9.77 16.72
CA HIS A 62 -3.85 8.94 17.93
C HIS A 62 -4.19 9.78 19.16
N ASN A 63 -3.64 10.99 19.28
CA ASN A 63 -3.93 11.85 20.43
C ASN A 63 -5.42 12.16 20.51
N LEU A 64 -6.01 12.57 19.39
CA LEU A 64 -7.45 12.85 19.32
C LEU A 64 -8.30 11.61 19.61
N ILE A 65 -7.89 10.44 19.09
CA ILE A 65 -8.59 9.16 19.32
C ILE A 65 -8.61 8.85 20.83
N TYR A 66 -7.47 8.98 21.50
CA TYR A 66 -7.38 8.75 22.95
C TYR A 66 -8.09 9.80 23.78
N GLU A 67 -8.01 11.07 23.42
CA GLU A 67 -8.74 12.16 24.07
C GLU A 67 -10.26 11.97 24.02
N ARG A 68 -10.76 11.35 22.95
CA ARG A 68 -12.18 11.00 22.79
C ARG A 68 -12.57 9.69 23.45
N GLY A 69 -11.63 8.99 24.12
CA GLY A 69 -11.87 7.72 24.78
C GLY A 69 -12.13 6.55 23.81
N LEU A 70 -11.71 6.68 22.56
CA LEU A 70 -11.94 5.69 21.51
C LEU A 70 -10.83 4.62 21.52
N ASN A 71 -11.18 3.42 21.05
CA ASN A 71 -10.22 2.35 20.84
C ASN A 71 -9.55 2.53 19.47
N LEU A 72 -8.23 2.66 19.44
CA LEU A 72 -7.47 2.85 18.20
C LEU A 72 -7.69 1.70 17.19
N ALA A 73 -7.76 0.46 17.66
CA ALA A 73 -7.95 -0.70 16.78
C ALA A 73 -9.32 -0.65 16.09
N ASP A 74 -10.36 -0.22 16.79
CA ASP A 74 -11.71 -0.10 16.22
C ASP A 74 -11.74 1.00 15.15
N VAL A 75 -11.16 2.17 15.44
CA VAL A 75 -11.08 3.27 14.48
C VAL A 75 -10.27 2.87 13.24
N GLN A 76 -9.10 2.23 13.42
CA GLN A 76 -8.29 1.73 12.30
C GLN A 76 -9.07 0.75 11.42
N ASN A 77 -9.80 -0.19 12.03
CA ASN A 77 -10.59 -1.18 11.31
C ASN A 77 -11.77 -0.53 10.56
N GLU A 78 -12.48 0.39 11.19
CA GLU A 78 -13.57 1.13 10.52
C GLU A 78 -13.06 1.93 9.31
N VAL A 79 -11.92 2.61 9.45
CA VAL A 79 -11.32 3.33 8.34
C VAL A 79 -10.86 2.40 7.23
N ALA A 80 -10.28 1.24 7.55
CA ALA A 80 -9.88 0.26 6.55
C ALA A 80 -11.09 -0.27 5.76
N ILE A 81 -12.20 -0.57 6.44
CA ILE A 81 -13.45 -0.98 5.79
C ILE A 81 -14.02 0.14 4.92
N PHE A 82 -13.99 1.37 5.40
CA PHE A 82 -14.47 2.53 4.64
C PHE A 82 -13.61 2.79 3.41
N ALA A 83 -12.28 2.67 3.52
CA ALA A 83 -11.34 2.84 2.42
C ALA A 83 -11.61 1.86 1.26
N MET A 84 -12.05 0.64 1.55
CA MET A 84 -12.43 -0.36 0.54
C MET A 84 -13.60 0.06 -0.36
N GLN A 85 -14.37 1.08 0.04
CA GLN A 85 -15.49 1.61 -0.75
C GLN A 85 -15.04 2.65 -1.79
N PHE A 86 -13.80 3.09 -1.73
CA PHE A 86 -13.27 4.07 -2.69
C PHE A 86 -12.93 3.42 -4.01
N ARG A 87 -13.33 4.11 -5.09
CA ARG A 87 -12.90 3.76 -6.43
C ARG A 87 -11.37 3.78 -6.52
N GLY A 88 -10.80 2.72 -7.02
CA GLY A 88 -9.34 2.56 -7.16
C GLY A 88 -8.66 1.84 -6.01
N VAL A 89 -9.33 1.63 -4.87
CA VAL A 89 -8.82 0.81 -3.77
C VAL A 89 -9.22 -0.64 -3.98
N SER A 90 -8.23 -1.54 -4.07
CA SER A 90 -8.48 -2.98 -4.18
C SER A 90 -8.45 -3.68 -2.83
N HIS A 91 -7.57 -3.24 -1.94
CA HIS A 91 -7.42 -3.78 -0.58
C HIS A 91 -7.04 -2.66 0.38
N ALA A 92 -7.57 -2.74 1.60
CA ALA A 92 -7.14 -1.92 2.71
C ALA A 92 -7.08 -2.78 3.98
N LEU A 93 -6.01 -2.65 4.75
CA LEU A 93 -5.79 -3.38 6.00
C LEU A 93 -5.37 -2.41 7.09
N SER A 94 -5.95 -2.58 8.28
CA SER A 94 -5.54 -1.83 9.46
C SER A 94 -4.20 -2.32 10.00
N ALA A 95 -3.43 -1.43 10.61
CA ALA A 95 -2.21 -1.78 11.34
C ALA A 95 -2.47 -2.81 12.43
N THR A 96 -3.62 -2.72 13.10
CA THR A 96 -4.04 -3.70 14.11
C THR A 96 -4.25 -5.08 13.48
N ALA A 97 -4.97 -5.20 12.37
CA ALA A 97 -5.17 -6.48 11.70
C ALA A 97 -3.84 -7.11 11.26
N MET A 98 -2.90 -6.31 10.74
CA MET A 98 -1.59 -6.80 10.33
C MET A 98 -0.71 -7.27 11.49
N ARG A 99 -0.90 -6.73 12.71
CA ARG A 99 -0.19 -7.17 13.91
C ARG A 99 -0.79 -8.39 14.59
N THR A 100 -2.12 -8.52 14.55
CA THR A 100 -2.85 -9.51 15.35
C THR A 100 -3.33 -10.71 14.55
N SER A 101 -3.38 -10.62 13.22
CA SER A 101 -3.80 -11.71 12.34
C SER A 101 -2.62 -12.32 11.60
N TYR A 102 -2.78 -13.55 11.15
CA TYR A 102 -1.84 -14.24 10.28
C TYR A 102 -2.46 -14.46 8.90
N PHE A 103 -1.85 -13.87 7.89
CA PHE A 103 -2.28 -14.05 6.51
C PHE A 103 -1.36 -15.09 5.84
N GLY A 104 -1.90 -16.25 5.46
CA GLY A 104 -1.13 -17.36 4.88
C GLY A 104 -0.64 -17.11 3.46
N SER A 105 -1.42 -16.36 2.65
CA SER A 105 -1.13 -16.13 1.22
C SER A 105 -1.84 -14.88 0.68
N GLY A 106 -1.66 -14.61 -0.61
CA GLY A 106 -2.34 -13.53 -1.33
C GLY A 106 -1.81 -12.14 -1.04
N TYR A 107 -2.59 -11.12 -1.39
CA TYR A 107 -2.20 -9.72 -1.23
C TYR A 107 -2.08 -9.31 0.24
N ALA A 108 -2.98 -9.80 1.09
CA ALA A 108 -2.92 -9.53 2.52
C ALA A 108 -1.59 -9.99 3.15
N ARG A 109 -1.07 -11.16 2.73
CA ARG A 109 0.25 -11.64 3.16
C ARG A 109 1.39 -10.76 2.67
N LYS A 110 1.33 -10.29 1.43
CA LYS A 110 2.34 -9.37 0.89
C LYS A 110 2.32 -8.03 1.63
N MET A 111 1.13 -7.46 1.88
CA MET A 111 0.96 -6.26 2.69
C MET A 111 1.49 -6.45 4.10
N GLN A 112 1.21 -7.59 4.74
CA GLN A 112 1.74 -7.91 6.07
C GLN A 112 3.27 -8.04 6.07
N ASN A 113 3.88 -8.57 5.02
CA ASN A 113 5.34 -8.67 4.90
C ASN A 113 6.02 -7.30 4.73
N SER A 114 5.35 -6.32 4.13
CA SER A 114 5.86 -4.95 3.97
C SER A 114 5.58 -4.08 5.20
N PHE A 115 4.72 -4.53 6.11
CA PHE A 115 4.32 -3.76 7.28
C PHE A 115 5.40 -3.71 8.35
N TYR A 116 5.76 -2.50 8.77
CA TYR A 116 6.64 -2.26 9.90
C TYR A 116 5.94 -1.39 10.96
N PRO A 117 5.65 -1.94 12.18
CA PRO A 117 4.76 -1.31 13.16
C PRO A 117 5.11 0.11 13.62
N ARG A 118 6.37 0.54 13.44
CA ARG A 118 6.86 1.86 13.87
C ARG A 118 6.94 2.88 12.73
N ARG A 119 6.69 2.48 11.50
CA ARG A 119 6.83 3.36 10.31
C ARG A 119 5.61 3.35 9.41
N SER A 120 4.97 2.18 9.29
CA SER A 120 3.75 2.08 8.48
C SER A 120 2.60 2.83 9.13
N GLY A 121 1.71 3.38 8.30
CA GLY A 121 0.52 4.08 8.76
C GLY A 121 -0.50 3.18 9.46
N ASP A 122 -1.59 3.77 9.85
CA ASP A 122 -2.71 3.11 10.56
C ASP A 122 -3.57 2.24 9.64
N VAL A 123 -3.69 2.65 8.39
CA VAL A 123 -4.36 1.89 7.33
C VAL A 123 -3.45 1.88 6.11
N ILE A 124 -3.15 0.68 5.62
CA ILE A 124 -2.34 0.47 4.42
C ILE A 124 -3.26 -0.01 3.31
N MET A 125 -3.07 0.57 2.13
CA MET A 125 -3.91 0.28 0.97
C MET A 125 -3.09 -0.31 -0.17
N ASN A 126 -3.77 -1.07 -1.04
CA ASN A 126 -3.30 -1.47 -2.34
C ASN A 126 -4.30 -0.96 -3.37
N LEU A 127 -3.85 -0.18 -4.32
CA LEU A 127 -4.70 0.32 -5.39
C LEU A 127 -5.03 -0.79 -6.39
N MET A 128 -6.02 -0.59 -7.24
CA MET A 128 -6.35 -1.52 -8.32
C MET A 128 -5.21 -1.64 -9.34
N PRO A 129 -5.12 -2.73 -10.11
CA PRO A 129 -4.08 -2.90 -11.11
C PRO A 129 -4.04 -1.74 -12.09
N GLY A 130 -2.84 -1.18 -12.31
CA GLY A 130 -2.65 -0.05 -13.22
C GLY A 130 -3.06 1.33 -12.67
N TRP A 131 -3.68 1.38 -11.49
CA TRP A 131 -3.94 2.65 -10.82
C TRP A 131 -2.67 3.23 -10.21
N ILE A 132 -2.49 4.54 -10.36
CA ILE A 132 -1.38 5.30 -9.77
C ILE A 132 -1.95 6.49 -8.99
N GLU A 133 -1.16 7.07 -8.09
CA GLU A 133 -1.57 8.25 -7.36
C GLU A 133 -1.57 9.49 -8.28
N GLU A 134 -2.53 10.40 -8.08
CA GLU A 134 -2.70 11.57 -8.94
C GLU A 134 -1.47 12.49 -8.93
N ASN A 135 -0.75 12.54 -7.80
CA ASN A 135 0.45 13.35 -7.65
C ASN A 135 1.69 12.74 -8.34
N ASP A 136 1.63 11.50 -8.76
CA ASP A 136 2.68 10.87 -9.55
C ASP A 136 2.78 11.54 -10.92
N ARG A 137 3.86 12.29 -11.14
CA ARG A 137 4.15 12.91 -12.43
C ARG A 137 4.56 11.90 -13.49
N CYS A 138 4.85 10.68 -13.08
CA CYS A 138 5.25 9.58 -13.93
C CYS A 138 4.05 8.86 -14.53
N ALA A 139 4.25 8.22 -15.68
CA ALA A 139 3.26 7.38 -16.32
C ALA A 139 3.15 5.98 -15.68
N SER A 140 4.01 5.65 -14.73
CA SER A 140 4.06 4.39 -13.99
C SER A 140 4.48 4.62 -12.55
N SER A 141 4.08 3.74 -11.65
CA SER A 141 4.39 3.79 -10.23
C SER A 141 4.76 2.39 -9.73
N SER A 142 5.45 2.32 -8.60
CA SER A 142 5.78 1.09 -7.89
C SER A 142 5.04 1.01 -6.55
N GLY A 143 5.31 -0.05 -5.78
CA GLY A 143 4.77 -0.21 -4.43
C GLY A 143 3.39 -0.86 -4.37
N SER A 144 2.94 -1.51 -5.45
CA SER A 144 1.75 -2.36 -5.41
C SER A 144 2.10 -3.81 -5.03
N MET A 145 1.07 -4.59 -4.66
CA MET A 145 1.23 -6.01 -4.33
C MET A 145 1.13 -6.94 -5.55
N TYR A 146 1.06 -6.38 -6.77
CA TYR A 146 0.93 -7.13 -8.01
C TYR A 146 2.27 -7.71 -8.50
N GLY A 147 2.18 -8.72 -9.37
CA GLY A 147 3.36 -9.43 -9.87
C GLY A 147 4.34 -8.52 -10.61
N TYR A 148 3.86 -7.51 -11.32
CA TYR A 148 4.71 -6.58 -12.04
C TYR A 148 5.61 -5.72 -11.12
N ASP A 149 5.21 -5.52 -9.85
CA ASP A 149 6.03 -4.83 -8.84
C ASP A 149 6.85 -5.79 -7.99
N THR A 150 6.30 -6.98 -7.69
CA THR A 150 6.88 -7.89 -6.70
C THR A 150 7.76 -9.00 -7.30
N GLN A 151 7.75 -9.16 -8.63
CA GLN A 151 8.57 -10.16 -9.33
C GLN A 151 9.68 -9.44 -10.10
N VAL A 152 10.91 -9.67 -9.69
CA VAL A 152 12.10 -9.09 -10.30
C VAL A 152 13.03 -10.17 -10.82
N PRO A 153 13.86 -9.89 -11.84
CA PRO A 153 14.86 -10.84 -12.30
C PRO A 153 15.92 -11.07 -11.22
N LEU A 154 16.41 -12.30 -11.14
CA LEU A 154 17.60 -12.64 -10.36
C LEU A 154 18.51 -13.46 -11.26
N VAL A 155 19.62 -12.88 -11.70
CA VAL A 155 20.56 -13.49 -12.63
C VAL A 155 21.93 -13.60 -11.98
N PHE A 156 22.49 -14.78 -12.03
CA PHE A 156 23.87 -15.06 -11.63
C PHE A 156 24.72 -15.33 -12.86
N TYR A 157 25.87 -14.72 -12.98
CA TYR A 157 26.79 -14.88 -14.07
C TYR A 157 28.24 -14.95 -13.57
N GLY A 158 29.02 -15.90 -14.11
CA GLY A 158 30.43 -16.01 -13.81
C GLY A 158 30.79 -17.27 -13.04
N PHE A 159 31.79 -17.19 -12.16
CA PHE A 159 32.35 -18.35 -11.45
C PHE A 159 31.30 -19.10 -10.64
N GLY A 160 31.24 -20.42 -10.88
CA GLY A 160 30.33 -21.33 -10.19
C GLY A 160 28.86 -21.26 -10.63
N ALA A 161 28.50 -20.32 -11.52
CA ALA A 161 27.15 -20.21 -12.04
C ALA A 161 26.99 -21.12 -13.28
N GLY A 162 26.24 -22.23 -13.15
CA GLY A 162 25.79 -23.06 -14.26
C GLY A 162 24.51 -22.50 -14.90
N PRO A 163 24.15 -22.99 -16.11
CA PRO A 163 22.92 -22.59 -16.80
C PRO A 163 21.68 -23.19 -16.12
N LEU A 164 21.26 -22.62 -15.03
CA LEU A 164 20.05 -22.98 -14.29
C LEU A 164 18.99 -21.88 -14.42
N ARG A 165 17.79 -22.24 -14.86
CA ARG A 165 16.63 -21.36 -14.86
C ARG A 165 15.61 -21.86 -13.83
N VAL A 166 15.40 -21.08 -12.78
CA VAL A 166 14.34 -21.32 -11.80
C VAL A 166 13.14 -20.43 -12.18
N LYS A 167 11.97 -21.05 -12.26
CA LYS A 167 10.70 -20.34 -12.51
C LYS A 167 10.08 -19.87 -11.20
#